data_5185e895ad577dd33d1a206e7086fb93
#
_entry.id   5185e895ad577dd33d1a206e7086fb93
#
_cell.length_a   1.000
_cell.length_b   1.000
_cell.length_c   1.000
_cell.angle_alpha   90.00
_cell.angle_beta   90.00
_cell.angle_gamma   90.00
#
_symmetry.space_group_name_H-M   'P 1'
#
loop_
_entity.id
_entity.type
_entity.pdbx_description
1 polymer ?
#
loop_
_entity_poly.entity_id
_entity_poly.type
_entity_poly.pdbx_seq_one_letter_code
_entity_poly.pdbx_strand_id
1 'polypeptide(L)'
;LGDKVLKGVLENEKKGLVPSTKWKKENLGRGWVLGETLITGIGQGYIQTTPLQLCLMTAQLANGGFKIYPRITVDKNQDSIENIKYKMAESLLRKNENISPIRKVGKELFNIGEKEYPPLFRNQENVKFVLEAMWGSTNEIMGTSYSSRIEDPKYQFAGKTGTSQVKKITEELRELDLDISQIPYEERDHALYVAYGPYKNPRYALSILIEHGGSGSKTAAPIAKKLFKLIVDRHELREKMRKENFIST
;
A
#
# COMPACT_ATOMS: atom_id res chain seq x y z
N LEU A 1 -5.87 6.14 -7.68
CA LEU A 1 -6.16 6.85 -6.43
C LEU A 1 -7.45 7.69 -6.51
N GLY A 2 -7.89 8.16 -7.68
CA GLY A 2 -9.04 9.07 -7.80
C GLY A 2 -10.42 8.40 -7.71
N ASP A 3 -10.53 7.12 -8.00
CA ASP A 3 -11.80 6.39 -8.07
C ASP A 3 -12.15 5.65 -6.78
N LYS A 4 -13.45 5.37 -6.60
CA LYS A 4 -13.93 4.44 -5.58
C LYS A 4 -13.34 3.04 -5.80
N VAL A 5 -12.92 2.39 -4.71
CA VAL A 5 -12.27 1.07 -4.73
C VAL A 5 -13.29 -0.07 -4.75
N LEU A 6 -14.34 0.05 -3.94
CA LEU A 6 -15.38 -0.96 -3.72
C LEU A 6 -16.74 -0.47 -4.24
N LYS A 7 -16.77 -0.11 -5.51
CA LYS A 7 -17.97 0.47 -6.17
C LYS A 7 -19.22 -0.36 -5.91
N GLY A 8 -20.24 0.24 -5.30
CA GLY A 8 -21.51 -0.40 -5.00
C GLY A 8 -21.55 -1.29 -3.77
N VAL A 9 -20.42 -1.50 -3.08
CA VAL A 9 -20.35 -2.32 -1.86
C VAL A 9 -20.34 -1.43 -0.61
N LEU A 10 -19.65 -0.29 -0.68
CA LEU A 10 -19.63 0.71 0.39
C LEU A 10 -20.37 1.97 -0.08
N GLU A 11 -21.54 2.22 0.49
CA GLU A 11 -22.40 3.37 0.13
C GLU A 11 -21.68 4.71 0.31
N ASN A 12 -20.99 4.87 1.42
CA ASN A 12 -20.31 6.11 1.80
C ASN A 12 -18.85 6.20 1.35
N GLU A 13 -18.41 5.34 0.42
CA GLU A 13 -17.05 5.41 -0.08
C GLU A 13 -16.79 6.73 -0.82
N LYS A 14 -15.79 7.48 -0.36
CA LYS A 14 -15.39 8.75 -0.97
C LYS A 14 -14.47 8.52 -2.17
N LYS A 15 -14.60 9.38 -3.18
CA LYS A 15 -13.61 9.48 -4.25
C LYS A 15 -12.38 10.21 -3.75
N GLY A 16 -11.22 9.85 -4.29
CA GLY A 16 -10.04 10.68 -4.19
C GLY A 16 -9.98 11.72 -5.30
N LEU A 17 -8.89 12.46 -5.34
CA LEU A 17 -8.56 13.41 -6.39
C LEU A 17 -7.11 13.20 -6.83
N VAL A 18 -6.92 12.95 -8.11
CA VAL A 18 -5.61 13.05 -8.77
C VAL A 18 -5.69 14.28 -9.68
N PRO A 19 -5.02 15.38 -9.32
CA PRO A 19 -5.14 16.62 -10.05
C PRO A 19 -4.52 16.50 -11.45
N SER A 20 -5.06 17.26 -12.40
CA SER A 20 -4.51 17.43 -13.74
C SER A 20 -4.57 18.88 -14.16
N THR A 21 -3.82 19.24 -15.20
CA THR A 21 -3.87 20.57 -15.81
C THR A 21 -5.29 20.97 -16.21
N LYS A 22 -6.04 20.02 -16.78
CA LYS A 22 -7.43 20.22 -17.16
C LYS A 22 -8.31 20.45 -15.94
N TRP A 23 -8.22 19.56 -14.94
CA TRP A 23 -8.98 19.68 -13.70
C TRP A 23 -8.76 21.06 -13.03
N LYS A 24 -7.50 21.51 -12.93
CA LYS A 24 -7.20 22.78 -12.28
C LYS A 24 -7.81 23.96 -13.03
N LYS A 25 -7.72 23.95 -14.36
CA LYS A 25 -8.32 25.01 -15.18
C LYS A 25 -9.84 25.08 -15.03
N GLU A 26 -10.50 23.91 -15.04
CA GLU A 26 -11.96 23.81 -14.95
C GLU A 26 -12.49 24.15 -13.54
N ASN A 27 -11.81 23.77 -12.48
CA ASN A 27 -12.29 23.91 -11.10
C ASN A 27 -11.78 25.18 -10.40
N LEU A 28 -10.58 25.67 -10.76
CA LEU A 28 -9.95 26.82 -10.10
C LEU A 28 -9.72 28.03 -11.03
N GLY A 29 -10.03 27.91 -12.31
CA GLY A 29 -9.86 28.99 -13.30
C GLY A 29 -8.40 29.40 -13.54
N ARG A 30 -7.43 28.61 -13.09
CA ARG A 30 -5.99 28.95 -13.14
C ARG A 30 -5.19 27.89 -13.89
N GLY A 31 -4.10 28.33 -14.54
CA GLY A 31 -3.17 27.41 -15.22
C GLY A 31 -2.33 26.60 -14.22
N TRP A 32 -1.78 25.50 -14.71
CA TRP A 32 -0.84 24.65 -13.94
C TRP A 32 0.54 25.30 -13.88
N VAL A 33 1.20 25.27 -12.72
CA VAL A 33 2.56 25.78 -12.54
C VAL A 33 3.53 24.66 -12.18
N LEU A 34 4.82 24.83 -12.47
CA LEU A 34 5.85 23.82 -12.27
C LEU A 34 5.94 23.36 -10.80
N GLY A 35 5.80 24.27 -9.85
CA GLY A 35 5.79 23.94 -8.42
C GLY A 35 4.71 22.94 -8.03
N GLU A 36 3.57 22.96 -8.71
CA GLU A 36 2.49 21.98 -8.46
C GLU A 36 2.84 20.59 -8.96
N THR A 37 3.64 20.49 -10.02
CA THR A 37 4.17 19.19 -10.48
C THR A 37 5.09 18.58 -9.41
N LEU A 38 5.96 19.38 -8.84
CA LEU A 38 6.88 18.92 -7.77
C LEU A 38 6.12 18.50 -6.52
N ILE A 39 5.18 19.32 -6.06
CA ILE A 39 4.36 19.04 -4.88
C ILE A 39 3.47 17.79 -5.10
N THR A 40 2.86 17.67 -6.27
CA THR A 40 2.06 16.50 -6.66
C THR A 40 2.92 15.23 -6.71
N GLY A 41 4.17 15.35 -7.19
CA GLY A 41 5.13 14.24 -7.26
C GLY A 41 5.48 13.63 -5.91
N ILE A 42 5.40 14.39 -4.83
CA ILE A 42 5.60 13.92 -3.45
C ILE A 42 4.27 13.57 -2.73
N GLY A 43 3.16 13.56 -3.46
CA GLY A 43 1.86 13.18 -2.91
C GLY A 43 1.16 14.27 -2.10
N GLN A 44 1.53 15.54 -2.30
CA GLN A 44 0.94 16.70 -1.64
C GLN A 44 0.17 17.61 -2.62
N GLY A 45 -0.23 18.80 -2.17
CA GLY A 45 -0.99 19.75 -2.96
C GLY A 45 -2.47 19.37 -3.05
N TYR A 46 -2.97 19.24 -4.26
CA TYR A 46 -4.39 18.93 -4.51
C TYR A 46 -4.72 17.43 -4.46
N ILE A 47 -3.74 16.54 -4.23
CA ILE A 47 -3.98 15.11 -4.13
C ILE A 47 -4.84 14.83 -2.90
N GLN A 48 -5.95 14.12 -3.13
CA GLN A 48 -6.80 13.57 -2.08
C GLN A 48 -6.94 12.07 -2.26
N THR A 49 -6.81 11.33 -1.17
CA THR A 49 -6.88 9.87 -1.21
C THR A 49 -7.47 9.34 0.09
N THR A 50 -8.12 8.20 0.02
CA THR A 50 -8.60 7.48 1.20
C THR A 50 -7.57 6.43 1.62
N PRO A 51 -7.55 6.00 2.90
CA PRO A 51 -6.69 4.89 3.33
C PRO A 51 -6.91 3.61 2.51
N LEU A 52 -8.14 3.34 2.08
CA LEU A 52 -8.45 2.19 1.24
C LEU A 52 -7.80 2.29 -0.15
N GLN A 53 -7.80 3.48 -0.76
CA GLN A 53 -7.12 3.72 -2.04
C GLN A 53 -5.61 3.57 -1.91
N LEU A 54 -5.01 4.03 -0.81
CA LEU A 54 -3.58 3.83 -0.52
C LEU A 54 -3.24 2.36 -0.30
N CYS A 55 -4.08 1.62 0.40
CA CYS A 55 -3.92 0.18 0.59
C CYS A 55 -3.97 -0.56 -0.76
N LEU A 56 -4.97 -0.25 -1.61
CA LEU A 56 -5.07 -0.85 -2.94
C LEU A 56 -3.87 -0.50 -3.82
N MET A 57 -3.41 0.75 -3.82
CA MET A 57 -2.21 1.17 -4.54
C MET A 57 -0.99 0.35 -4.09
N THR A 58 -0.81 0.21 -2.78
CA THR A 58 0.31 -0.56 -2.21
C THR A 58 0.23 -2.03 -2.59
N ALA A 59 -0.96 -2.64 -2.55
CA ALA A 59 -1.18 -4.01 -2.99
C ALA A 59 -0.86 -4.19 -4.48
N GLN A 60 -1.26 -3.24 -5.32
CA GLN A 60 -0.98 -3.27 -6.77
C GLN A 60 0.51 -3.07 -7.10
N LEU A 61 1.23 -2.27 -6.34
CA LEU A 61 2.69 -2.19 -6.44
C LEU A 61 3.33 -3.53 -6.02
N ALA A 62 2.94 -4.06 -4.86
CA ALA A 62 3.51 -5.29 -4.30
C ALA A 62 3.27 -6.53 -5.17
N ASN A 63 2.18 -6.58 -5.95
CA ASN A 63 1.93 -7.67 -6.91
C ASN A 63 2.65 -7.52 -8.26
N GLY A 64 3.56 -6.56 -8.37
CA GLY A 64 4.31 -6.29 -9.60
C GLY A 64 3.66 -5.27 -10.54
N GLY A 65 2.71 -4.48 -10.05
CA GLY A 65 2.09 -3.39 -10.82
C GLY A 65 0.87 -3.79 -11.64
N PHE A 66 0.26 -4.92 -11.34
CA PHE A 66 -0.97 -5.36 -12.01
C PHE A 66 -2.23 -4.89 -11.28
N LYS A 67 -3.29 -4.68 -12.04
CA LYS A 67 -4.59 -4.28 -11.49
C LYS A 67 -5.14 -5.35 -10.55
N ILE A 68 -5.68 -4.91 -9.41
CA ILE A 68 -6.41 -5.75 -8.44
C ILE A 68 -7.85 -5.28 -8.40
N TYR A 69 -8.77 -6.23 -8.32
CA TYR A 69 -10.18 -5.98 -8.06
C TYR A 69 -10.48 -6.42 -6.61
N PRO A 70 -10.47 -5.48 -5.65
CA PRO A 70 -10.69 -5.81 -4.25
C PRO A 70 -12.14 -6.24 -4.02
N ARG A 71 -12.33 -7.12 -3.04
CA ARG A 71 -13.64 -7.59 -2.59
C ARG A 71 -13.65 -7.71 -1.07
N ILE A 72 -14.82 -7.54 -0.45
CA ILE A 72 -15.02 -7.73 0.99
C ILE A 72 -15.59 -9.12 1.25
N THR A 73 -16.50 -9.57 0.39
CA THR A 73 -17.14 -10.87 0.49
C THR A 73 -16.37 -11.93 -0.28
N VAL A 74 -16.37 -13.12 0.25
CA VAL A 74 -15.72 -14.31 -0.30
C VAL A 74 -16.81 -15.26 -0.78
N ASP A 75 -16.83 -15.55 -2.08
CA ASP A 75 -17.65 -16.63 -2.62
C ASP A 75 -16.89 -17.95 -2.47
N LYS A 76 -17.47 -18.90 -1.75
CA LYS A 76 -16.83 -20.21 -1.49
C LYS A 76 -16.41 -20.93 -2.77
N ASN A 77 -17.17 -20.81 -3.84
CA ASN A 77 -16.86 -21.45 -5.12
C ASN A 77 -15.74 -20.75 -5.85
N GLN A 78 -15.70 -19.42 -5.85
CA GLN A 78 -14.58 -18.65 -6.44
C GLN A 78 -13.30 -18.83 -5.64
N ASP A 79 -13.37 -18.94 -4.33
CA ASP A 79 -12.18 -19.16 -3.49
C ASP A 79 -11.50 -20.49 -3.76
N SER A 80 -12.26 -21.54 -4.04
CA SER A 80 -11.69 -22.84 -4.41
C SER A 80 -10.89 -22.73 -5.72
N ILE A 81 -11.39 -22.03 -6.72
CA ILE A 81 -10.73 -21.81 -7.99
C ILE A 81 -9.51 -20.91 -7.83
N GLU A 82 -9.61 -19.81 -7.09
CA GLU A 82 -8.47 -18.90 -6.85
C GLU A 82 -7.39 -19.54 -5.99
N ASN A 83 -7.74 -20.36 -5.02
CA ASN A 83 -6.78 -21.14 -4.23
C ASN A 83 -6.06 -22.19 -5.06
N ILE A 84 -6.73 -22.84 -6.01
CA ILE A 84 -6.10 -23.75 -6.97
C ILE A 84 -5.14 -22.98 -7.88
N LYS A 85 -5.57 -21.85 -8.41
CA LYS A 85 -4.74 -20.97 -9.25
C LYS A 85 -3.52 -20.48 -8.48
N TYR A 86 -3.67 -20.08 -7.22
CA TYR A 86 -2.58 -19.64 -6.37
C TYR A 86 -1.57 -20.76 -6.09
N LYS A 87 -2.05 -21.98 -5.80
CA LYS A 87 -1.17 -23.15 -5.61
C LYS A 87 -0.44 -23.57 -6.88
N MET A 88 -1.10 -23.50 -8.04
CA MET A 88 -0.45 -23.72 -9.34
C MET A 88 0.62 -22.67 -9.60
N ALA A 89 0.33 -21.40 -9.30
CA ALA A 89 1.29 -20.32 -9.38
C ALA A 89 2.52 -20.58 -8.52
N GLU A 90 2.31 -20.88 -7.26
CA GLU A 90 3.39 -21.17 -6.31
C GLU A 90 4.25 -22.35 -6.75
N SER A 91 3.65 -23.38 -7.36
CA SER A 91 4.37 -24.53 -7.87
C SER A 91 5.22 -24.21 -9.11
N LEU A 92 4.73 -23.33 -9.98
CA LEU A 92 5.46 -22.85 -11.17
C LEU A 92 6.63 -21.92 -10.77
N LEU A 93 6.46 -21.16 -9.69
CA LEU A 93 7.46 -20.25 -9.15
C LEU A 93 8.68 -21.01 -8.58
N ARG A 94 8.43 -22.11 -7.87
CA ARG A 94 9.50 -22.93 -7.30
C ARG A 94 10.39 -23.61 -8.37
N LYS A 95 9.93 -23.68 -9.61
CA LYS A 95 10.68 -24.29 -10.73
C LYS A 95 11.58 -23.32 -11.51
N ASN A 96 11.48 -22.00 -11.27
CA ASN A 96 12.21 -20.99 -12.05
C ASN A 96 12.82 -19.92 -11.15
N GLU A 97 13.99 -20.22 -10.57
CA GLU A 97 14.67 -19.34 -9.58
C GLU A 97 15.19 -18.00 -10.12
N ASN A 98 15.21 -17.78 -11.44
CA ASN A 98 15.88 -16.61 -12.06
C ASN A 98 14.96 -15.51 -12.60
N ILE A 99 13.66 -15.55 -12.34
CA ILE A 99 12.73 -14.52 -12.81
C ILE A 99 11.91 -14.03 -11.63
N SER A 100 11.78 -12.69 -11.48
CA SER A 100 10.86 -12.13 -10.49
C SER A 100 9.54 -12.89 -10.57
N PRO A 101 9.21 -13.67 -9.55
CA PRO A 101 8.16 -14.70 -9.63
C PRO A 101 6.80 -14.12 -9.99
N ILE A 102 6.49 -12.96 -9.43
CA ILE A 102 5.21 -12.27 -9.54
C ILE A 102 4.90 -11.86 -11.00
N ARG A 103 5.93 -11.56 -11.80
CA ARG A 103 5.75 -11.00 -13.15
C ARG A 103 5.24 -12.02 -14.18
N LYS A 104 5.71 -13.27 -14.12
CA LYS A 104 5.29 -14.33 -15.06
C LYS A 104 3.94 -14.92 -14.68
N VAL A 105 3.75 -15.14 -13.40
CA VAL A 105 2.51 -15.70 -12.85
C VAL A 105 1.35 -14.74 -13.03
N GLY A 106 1.55 -13.44 -12.84
CA GLY A 106 0.51 -12.45 -13.08
C GLY A 106 -0.03 -12.51 -14.52
N LYS A 107 0.87 -12.62 -15.51
CA LYS A 107 0.47 -12.61 -16.93
C LYS A 107 -0.23 -13.90 -17.39
N GLU A 108 0.16 -15.05 -16.88
CA GLU A 108 -0.36 -16.36 -17.31
C GLU A 108 -1.55 -16.86 -16.48
N LEU A 109 -1.60 -16.50 -15.18
CA LEU A 109 -2.66 -16.96 -14.27
C LEU A 109 -3.87 -16.03 -14.20
N PHE A 110 -3.67 -14.76 -14.45
CA PHE A 110 -4.78 -13.80 -14.40
C PHE A 110 -5.56 -13.68 -15.72
N ASN A 111 -5.13 -14.36 -16.77
CA ASN A 111 -5.91 -14.50 -18.02
C ASN A 111 -6.93 -15.66 -17.97
N ILE A 112 -7.16 -16.27 -16.82
CA ILE A 112 -8.12 -17.36 -16.69
C ILE A 112 -9.45 -16.81 -16.18
N GLY A 113 -10.40 -16.59 -17.07
CA GLY A 113 -11.74 -16.08 -16.81
C GLY A 113 -11.98 -14.71 -17.45
N GLU A 114 -13.18 -14.18 -17.34
CA GLU A 114 -13.64 -12.94 -17.96
C GLU A 114 -12.96 -11.65 -17.43
N LYS A 115 -12.12 -11.72 -16.41
CA LYS A 115 -11.43 -10.57 -15.81
C LYS A 115 -9.99 -10.52 -16.28
N GLU A 116 -9.66 -9.48 -17.04
CA GLU A 116 -8.28 -9.13 -17.35
C GLU A 116 -7.64 -8.37 -16.18
N TYR A 117 -6.39 -8.69 -15.86
CA TYR A 117 -5.56 -8.00 -14.88
C TYR A 117 -4.42 -7.26 -15.61
N PRO A 118 -4.71 -6.13 -16.26
CA PRO A 118 -3.73 -5.44 -17.07
C PRO A 118 -2.65 -4.78 -16.20
N PRO A 119 -1.44 -4.60 -16.75
CA PRO A 119 -0.41 -3.80 -16.09
C PRO A 119 -0.88 -2.34 -15.97
N LEU A 120 -0.66 -1.73 -14.81
CA LEU A 120 -1.04 -0.35 -14.54
C LEU A 120 0.07 0.66 -14.87
N PHE A 121 1.29 0.18 -15.02
CA PHE A 121 2.46 1.01 -15.21
C PHE A 121 3.08 0.77 -16.60
N ARG A 122 3.47 1.84 -17.27
CA ARG A 122 4.12 1.78 -18.59
C ARG A 122 5.48 1.11 -18.54
N ASN A 123 6.24 1.40 -17.47
CA ASN A 123 7.57 0.84 -17.25
C ASN A 123 7.58 0.04 -15.94
N GLN A 124 7.80 -1.26 -16.05
CA GLN A 124 7.84 -2.19 -14.92
C GLN A 124 9.12 -2.03 -14.07
N GLU A 125 10.20 -1.49 -14.63
CA GLU A 125 11.40 -1.17 -13.87
C GLU A 125 11.13 -0.12 -12.79
N ASN A 126 10.22 0.83 -13.06
CA ASN A 126 9.82 1.82 -12.07
C ASN A 126 9.09 1.17 -10.87
N VAL A 127 8.32 0.10 -11.11
CA VAL A 127 7.66 -0.64 -10.01
C VAL A 127 8.70 -1.29 -9.13
N LYS A 128 9.70 -1.95 -9.73
CA LYS A 128 10.80 -2.57 -9.01
C LYS A 128 11.56 -1.54 -8.18
N PHE A 129 11.94 -0.42 -8.79
CA PHE A 129 12.63 0.67 -8.11
C PHE A 129 11.84 1.20 -6.89
N VAL A 130 10.53 1.41 -7.04
CA VAL A 130 9.68 1.88 -5.93
C VAL A 130 9.61 0.83 -4.81
N LEU A 131 9.51 -0.46 -5.13
CA LEU A 131 9.50 -1.52 -4.12
C LEU A 131 10.82 -1.62 -3.37
N GLU A 132 11.96 -1.49 -4.06
CA GLU A 132 13.29 -1.42 -3.45
C GLU A 132 13.43 -0.18 -2.56
N ALA A 133 12.97 0.98 -3.01
CA ALA A 133 12.96 2.19 -2.20
C ALA A 133 12.07 2.09 -0.94
N MET A 134 10.92 1.42 -1.04
CA MET A 134 10.07 1.12 0.12
C MET A 134 10.76 0.16 1.09
N TRP A 135 11.53 -0.81 0.57
CA TRP A 135 12.33 -1.70 1.40
C TRP A 135 13.43 -0.93 2.13
N GLY A 136 14.20 -0.11 1.43
CA GLY A 136 15.24 0.73 2.01
C GLY A 136 14.70 1.68 3.07
N SER A 137 13.54 2.32 2.83
CA SER A 137 12.87 3.18 3.81
C SER A 137 12.60 2.49 5.17
N THR A 138 12.42 1.18 5.18
CA THR A 138 12.11 0.42 6.40
C THR A 138 13.30 -0.36 6.94
N ASN A 139 14.22 -0.84 6.09
CA ASN A 139 15.22 -1.82 6.49
C ASN A 139 16.67 -1.32 6.41
N GLU A 140 16.93 -0.20 5.74
CA GLU A 140 18.25 0.43 5.72
C GLU A 140 18.41 1.44 6.85
N ILE A 141 19.65 1.60 7.34
CA ILE A 141 19.97 2.44 8.53
C ILE A 141 19.47 3.88 8.38
N MET A 142 19.56 4.44 7.17
CA MET A 142 19.10 5.81 6.89
C MET A 142 17.60 5.88 6.53
N GLY A 143 16.90 4.75 6.56
CA GLY A 143 15.48 4.67 6.26
C GLY A 143 14.62 5.35 7.32
N THR A 144 13.62 6.13 6.88
CA THR A 144 12.75 6.93 7.78
C THR A 144 11.97 6.09 8.80
N SER A 145 11.74 4.80 8.53
CA SER A 145 11.05 3.87 9.42
C SER A 145 11.94 2.69 9.90
N TYR A 146 13.25 2.85 9.85
CA TYR A 146 14.22 1.83 10.24
C TYR A 146 13.99 1.28 11.65
N SER A 147 13.60 2.11 12.62
CA SER A 147 13.28 1.71 13.98
C SER A 147 12.14 0.69 14.06
N SER A 148 11.30 0.63 13.05
CA SER A 148 10.16 -0.30 12.97
C SER A 148 10.47 -1.56 12.18
N ARG A 149 11.69 -1.75 11.65
CA ARG A 149 12.08 -2.95 10.91
C ARG A 149 11.88 -4.23 11.72
N ILE A 150 11.72 -5.33 11.01
CA ILE A 150 11.74 -6.68 11.57
C ILE A 150 12.88 -7.44 10.89
N GLU A 151 13.81 -7.96 11.66
CA GLU A 151 14.99 -8.67 11.15
C GLU A 151 14.66 -10.08 10.65
N ASP A 152 13.69 -10.73 11.28
CA ASP A 152 13.24 -12.05 10.87
C ASP A 152 12.60 -12.00 9.46
N PRO A 153 13.18 -12.70 8.46
CA PRO A 153 12.67 -12.71 7.09
C PRO A 153 11.20 -13.11 6.96
N LYS A 154 10.69 -13.91 7.89
CA LYS A 154 9.29 -14.34 7.94
C LYS A 154 8.32 -13.16 8.04
N TYR A 155 8.69 -12.14 8.81
CA TYR A 155 7.85 -10.97 9.09
C TYR A 155 8.36 -9.70 8.43
N GLN A 156 9.48 -9.77 7.70
CA GLN A 156 10.10 -8.62 7.08
C GLN A 156 9.14 -7.95 6.10
N PHE A 157 8.99 -6.65 6.22
CA PHE A 157 8.09 -5.86 5.40
C PHE A 157 8.77 -4.63 4.83
N ALA A 158 8.17 -4.05 3.82
CA ALA A 158 8.59 -2.81 3.20
C ALA A 158 7.47 -1.79 3.30
N GLY A 159 7.81 -0.52 3.53
CA GLY A 159 6.80 0.51 3.69
C GLY A 159 7.32 1.92 3.47
N LYS A 160 6.40 2.88 3.52
CA LYS A 160 6.69 4.30 3.36
C LYS A 160 5.83 5.12 4.31
N THR A 161 6.50 6.01 5.03
CA THR A 161 5.84 7.02 5.85
C THR A 161 5.18 8.08 4.99
N GLY A 162 4.10 8.64 5.48
CA GLY A 162 3.45 9.82 4.93
C GLY A 162 3.00 10.75 6.05
N THR A 163 2.79 12.00 5.70
CA THR A 163 2.24 13.02 6.59
C THR A 163 1.18 13.78 5.80
N SER A 164 -0.03 13.83 6.33
CA SER A 164 -1.11 14.63 5.75
C SER A 164 -1.27 15.89 6.56
N GLN A 165 -0.98 17.02 5.94
CA GLN A 165 -1.06 18.33 6.61
C GLN A 165 -2.51 18.69 6.93
N VAL A 166 -2.75 19.04 8.19
CA VAL A 166 -4.05 19.53 8.68
C VAL A 166 -4.12 21.05 8.54
N LYS A 167 -3.03 21.73 8.85
CA LYS A 167 -2.92 23.19 8.80
C LYS A 167 -1.79 23.62 7.86
N LYS A 168 -2.00 24.75 7.18
CA LYS A 168 -0.92 25.37 6.38
C LYS A 168 0.17 25.85 7.33
N ILE A 169 1.37 25.31 7.17
CA ILE A 169 2.55 25.74 7.94
C ILE A 169 3.02 27.06 7.36
N THR A 170 3.03 28.13 8.14
CA THR A 170 3.65 29.42 7.80
C THR A 170 5.17 29.35 7.94
N GLU A 171 5.91 30.29 7.32
CA GLU A 171 7.37 30.36 7.46
C GLU A 171 7.76 30.53 8.93
N GLU A 172 7.05 31.36 9.67
CA GLU A 172 7.26 31.61 11.11
C GLU A 172 7.13 30.31 11.93
N LEU A 173 6.12 29.49 11.65
CA LEU A 173 5.94 28.19 12.32
C LEU A 173 7.03 27.15 11.95
N ARG A 174 7.63 27.28 10.77
CA ARG A 174 8.76 26.42 10.37
C ARG A 174 10.06 26.82 11.11
N GLU A 175 10.29 28.10 11.31
CA GLU A 175 11.47 28.61 12.01
C GLU A 175 11.44 28.24 13.52
N LEU A 176 10.26 28.10 14.10
CA LEU A 176 10.10 27.71 15.51
C LEU A 176 10.46 26.26 15.81
N ASP A 177 10.54 25.39 14.80
CA ASP A 177 10.87 23.94 14.91
C ASP A 177 10.22 23.26 16.13
N LEU A 178 8.94 23.50 16.31
CA LEU A 178 8.18 23.07 17.48
C LEU A 178 8.14 21.54 17.59
N ASP A 179 8.43 21.02 18.77
CA ASP A 179 8.13 19.62 19.07
C ASP A 179 6.62 19.37 18.97
N ILE A 180 6.25 18.15 18.57
CA ILE A 180 4.85 17.77 18.38
C ILE A 180 3.99 17.96 19.64
N SER A 181 4.61 17.86 20.83
CA SER A 181 3.94 18.10 22.12
C SER A 181 3.53 19.55 22.33
N GLN A 182 4.22 20.48 21.68
CA GLN A 182 3.95 21.93 21.74
C GLN A 182 2.85 22.36 20.77
N ILE A 183 2.51 21.50 19.80
CA ILE A 183 1.43 21.76 18.83
C ILE A 183 0.11 21.28 19.43
N PRO A 184 -0.95 22.11 19.43
CA PRO A 184 -2.29 21.69 19.84
C PRO A 184 -2.71 20.42 19.09
N TYR A 185 -3.37 19.48 19.78
CA TYR A 185 -3.70 18.17 19.21
C TYR A 185 -4.41 18.26 17.86
N GLU A 186 -5.40 19.16 17.75
CA GLU A 186 -6.24 19.33 16.55
C GLU A 186 -5.48 19.96 15.36
N GLU A 187 -4.32 20.56 15.62
CA GLU A 187 -3.46 21.17 14.58
C GLU A 187 -2.33 20.25 14.13
N ARG A 188 -2.14 19.13 14.82
CA ARG A 188 -1.10 18.16 14.43
C ARG A 188 -1.47 17.48 13.14
N ASP A 189 -0.46 17.25 12.31
CA ASP A 189 -0.62 16.51 11.07
C ASP A 189 -1.06 15.07 11.33
N HIS A 190 -1.76 14.48 10.35
CA HIS A 190 -2.09 13.06 10.40
C HIS A 190 -0.88 12.21 10.03
N ALA A 191 -0.58 11.20 10.84
CA ALA A 191 0.49 10.24 10.56
C ALA A 191 -0.02 9.12 9.66
N LEU A 192 0.70 8.87 8.57
CA LEU A 192 0.38 7.85 7.58
C LEU A 192 1.52 6.84 7.45
N TYR A 193 1.16 5.61 7.20
CA TYR A 193 2.10 4.56 6.82
C TYR A 193 1.43 3.56 5.89
N VAL A 194 2.06 3.29 4.76
CA VAL A 194 1.66 2.22 3.86
C VAL A 194 2.75 1.16 3.83
N ALA A 195 2.36 -0.11 3.80
CA ALA A 195 3.34 -1.18 3.78
C ALA A 195 2.79 -2.45 3.13
N TYR A 196 3.71 -3.31 2.70
CA TYR A 196 3.39 -4.65 2.22
C TYR A 196 4.38 -5.66 2.79
N GLY A 197 3.95 -6.90 2.91
CA GLY A 197 4.78 -7.98 3.43
C GLY A 197 4.13 -9.36 3.34
N PRO A 198 4.91 -10.42 3.61
CA PRO A 198 6.37 -10.44 3.77
C PRO A 198 7.10 -9.94 2.52
N TYR A 199 8.28 -9.30 2.67
CA TYR A 199 8.95 -8.62 1.55
C TYR A 199 9.22 -9.52 0.34
N LYS A 200 9.81 -10.69 0.58
CA LYS A 200 10.18 -11.63 -0.48
C LYS A 200 8.98 -12.32 -1.16
N ASN A 201 7.86 -12.42 -0.44
CA ASN A 201 6.63 -13.04 -0.94
C ASN A 201 5.43 -12.22 -0.44
N PRO A 202 5.12 -11.09 -1.05
CA PRO A 202 4.06 -10.19 -0.61
C PRO A 202 2.70 -10.88 -0.60
N ARG A 203 2.07 -10.94 0.56
CA ARG A 203 0.73 -11.52 0.75
C ARG A 203 -0.26 -10.51 1.33
N TYR A 204 0.25 -9.48 1.95
CA TYR A 204 -0.54 -8.47 2.65
C TYR A 204 -0.08 -7.07 2.28
N ALA A 205 -1.02 -6.18 2.14
CA ALA A 205 -0.79 -4.75 2.11
C ALA A 205 -1.64 -4.08 3.18
N LEU A 206 -1.14 -2.99 3.74
CA LEU A 206 -1.86 -2.20 4.72
C LEU A 206 -1.65 -0.71 4.50
N SER A 207 -2.61 0.07 4.97
CA SER A 207 -2.53 1.51 5.11
C SER A 207 -3.00 1.87 6.51
N ILE A 208 -2.19 2.64 7.22
CA ILE A 208 -2.46 3.10 8.57
C ILE A 208 -2.55 4.61 8.53
N LEU A 209 -3.63 5.14 9.08
CA LEU A 209 -3.84 6.55 9.33
C LEU A 209 -4.06 6.73 10.83
N ILE A 210 -3.28 7.62 11.44
CA ILE A 210 -3.49 8.06 12.82
C ILE A 210 -3.77 9.56 12.76
N GLU A 211 -5.02 9.92 13.04
CA GLU A 211 -5.44 11.30 13.08
C GLU A 211 -4.65 12.07 14.15
N HIS A 212 -4.12 13.22 13.76
CA HIS A 212 -3.31 14.09 14.63
C HIS A 212 -2.07 13.38 15.24
N GLY A 213 -1.63 12.28 14.62
CA GLY A 213 -0.52 11.46 15.11
C GLY A 213 0.87 12.05 14.83
N GLY A 214 0.97 13.12 14.07
CA GLY A 214 2.17 13.85 13.75
C GLY A 214 3.13 13.09 12.84
N SER A 215 3.89 12.16 13.37
CA SER A 215 4.97 11.49 12.63
C SER A 215 4.60 10.07 12.20
N GLY A 216 4.61 9.82 10.89
CA GLY A 216 4.38 8.48 10.35
C GLY A 216 5.39 7.44 10.85
N SER A 217 6.66 7.81 11.03
CA SER A 217 7.70 6.91 11.52
C SER A 217 7.59 6.59 13.01
N LYS A 218 7.21 7.57 13.83
CA LYS A 218 7.11 7.41 15.29
C LYS A 218 5.77 6.81 15.73
N THR A 219 4.70 7.06 14.99
CA THR A 219 3.34 6.70 15.40
C THR A 219 2.74 5.55 14.56
N ALA A 220 2.75 5.65 13.25
CA ALA A 220 2.08 4.68 12.38
C ALA A 220 2.95 3.45 12.05
N ALA A 221 4.24 3.62 11.80
CA ALA A 221 5.13 2.50 11.46
C ALA A 221 5.29 1.44 12.56
N PRO A 222 5.37 1.79 13.87
CA PRO A 222 5.39 0.79 14.94
C PRO A 222 4.12 -0.06 15.01
N ILE A 223 2.97 0.51 14.62
CA ILE A 223 1.70 -0.24 14.53
C ILE A 223 1.78 -1.25 13.38
N ALA A 224 2.32 -0.85 12.22
CA ALA A 224 2.54 -1.76 11.11
C ALA A 224 3.40 -2.95 11.50
N LYS A 225 4.50 -2.72 12.22
CA LYS A 225 5.38 -3.77 12.76
C LYS A 225 4.60 -4.81 13.59
N LYS A 226 3.74 -4.36 14.49
CA LYS A 226 2.90 -5.25 15.31
C LYS A 226 1.88 -6.01 14.46
N LEU A 227 1.23 -5.32 13.53
CA LEU A 227 0.21 -5.93 12.67
C LEU A 227 0.79 -7.00 11.75
N PHE A 228 1.96 -6.77 11.13
CA PHE A 228 2.58 -7.79 10.26
C PHE A 228 2.88 -9.09 11.01
N LYS A 229 3.42 -9.01 12.24
CA LYS A 229 3.61 -10.20 13.07
C LYS A 229 2.30 -10.94 13.32
N LEU A 230 1.29 -10.24 13.79
CA LEU A 230 -0.02 -10.81 14.09
C LEU A 230 -0.69 -11.44 12.86
N ILE A 231 -0.64 -10.77 11.71
CA ILE A 231 -1.28 -11.22 10.48
C ILE A 231 -0.60 -12.49 9.95
N VAL A 232 0.73 -12.52 9.92
CA VAL A 232 1.50 -13.67 9.45
C VAL A 232 1.25 -14.89 10.34
N ASP A 233 1.35 -14.73 11.65
CA ASP A 233 1.13 -15.83 12.60
C ASP A 233 -0.31 -16.34 12.54
N ARG A 234 -1.28 -15.45 12.46
CA ARG A 234 -2.71 -15.83 12.32
C ARG A 234 -2.98 -16.57 11.01
N HIS A 235 -2.30 -16.20 9.93
CA HIS A 235 -2.44 -16.86 8.64
C HIS A 235 -1.91 -18.29 8.72
N GLU A 236 -0.70 -18.48 9.25
CA GLU A 236 -0.11 -19.81 9.43
C GLU A 236 -0.96 -20.72 10.32
N LEU A 237 -1.48 -20.18 11.42
CA LEU A 237 -2.37 -20.92 12.29
C LEU A 237 -3.63 -21.40 11.52
N ARG A 238 -4.22 -20.53 10.71
CA ARG A 238 -5.38 -20.88 9.88
C ARG A 238 -5.04 -21.92 8.82
N GLU A 239 -3.90 -21.82 8.18
CA GLU A 239 -3.46 -22.83 7.20
C GLU A 239 -3.21 -24.19 7.86
N LYS A 240 -2.63 -24.19 9.06
CA LYS A 240 -2.44 -25.41 9.84
C LYS A 240 -3.79 -26.06 10.20
N MET A 241 -4.72 -25.30 10.75
CA MET A 241 -6.07 -25.79 11.09
C MET A 241 -6.80 -26.32 9.86
N ARG A 242 -6.69 -25.68 8.70
CA ARG A 242 -7.30 -26.17 7.46
C ARG A 242 -6.71 -27.51 7.01
N LYS A 243 -5.40 -27.69 7.13
CA LYS A 243 -4.74 -28.95 6.79
C LYS A 243 -5.16 -30.08 7.73
N GLU A 244 -5.24 -29.82 9.03
CA GLU A 244 -5.68 -30.77 10.03
C GLU A 244 -7.12 -31.22 9.82
N ASN A 245 -8.04 -30.30 9.51
CA ASN A 245 -9.44 -30.61 9.20
C ASN A 245 -9.62 -31.37 7.86
N PHE A 246 -8.68 -31.24 6.91
CA PHE A 246 -8.69 -32.02 5.64
C PHE A 246 -8.17 -33.45 5.81
N ILE A 247 -7.40 -33.73 6.85
CA ILE A 247 -6.85 -35.05 7.16
C ILE A 247 -7.86 -35.84 8.01
N SER A 248 -8.84 -35.18 8.63
CA SER A 248 -9.86 -35.79 9.48
C SER A 248 -11.20 -36.04 8.79
N THR A 249 -11.30 -35.79 7.47
CA THR A 249 -12.40 -36.15 6.59
C THR A 249 -11.93 -37.06 5.47
#